data_f0f95e6cc10454fb6b06bb3b9e9d386c
#
_entry.id   f0f95e6cc10454fb6b06bb3b9e9d386c
#
_cell.length_a   1.000
_cell.length_b   1.000
_cell.length_c   1.000
_cell.angle_alpha   90.00
_cell.angle_beta   90.00
_cell.angle_gamma   90.00
#
_symmetry.space_group_name_H-M   'P 1'
#
loop_
_entity.id
_entity.type
_entity.pdbx_description
1 polymer ?
#
loop_
_entity_poly.entity_id
_entity_poly.type
_entity_poly.pdbx_seq_one_letter_code
_entity_poly.pdbx_strand_id
1 'polypeptide(L)'
;RMYSLNKWYTHQGEEHPLFRYAGPVLTTPKLDGASISVVYDRGFLAQVATRGDGKEGIDITNKFSFHTNFMIPKVINHHHCKETMQIIGEVVAPKTIPNARNYAAGALNLKDPEEFLSRDLSFIAHGLVPAIKDTYTENMQLLANWGFRTVLQSNYTEFPQDGIVWRIDNEDDYSKEGHTAHHPKGAFALKEPTVSRISTLKDVVWQVGKSGVVSPVAIIEPVIIGEAVISRATLHNIAYIQKLGLEIGCRVKVIRSGEIIPRITGRVEI
;
A
#
# COMPACT_ATOMS: atom_id res chain seq x y z
N ARG A 1 -5.87 3.57 14.73
CA ARG A 1 -4.53 3.35 14.17
C ARG A 1 -4.60 2.57 12.87
N MET A 2 -3.84 2.96 11.86
CA MET A 2 -3.78 2.28 10.57
C MET A 2 -2.49 1.46 10.49
N TYR A 3 -2.59 0.16 10.64
CA TYR A 3 -1.44 -0.75 10.54
C TYR A 3 -1.08 -1.03 9.09
N SER A 4 0.21 -1.23 8.82
CA SER A 4 0.67 -1.80 7.56
C SER A 4 0.64 -3.34 7.64
N LEU A 5 0.44 -4.02 6.51
CA LEU A 5 0.48 -5.48 6.48
C LEU A 5 1.93 -5.99 6.49
N ASN A 6 2.16 -7.11 7.18
CA ASN A 6 3.41 -7.85 7.03
C ASN A 6 3.52 -8.38 5.60
N LYS A 7 4.75 -8.39 5.05
CA LYS A 7 5.00 -8.86 3.67
C LYS A 7 5.55 -10.28 3.72
N TRP A 8 4.96 -11.15 2.91
CA TRP A 8 5.44 -12.51 2.72
C TRP A 8 5.71 -12.78 1.23
N TYR A 9 6.72 -13.60 0.94
CA TYR A 9 7.15 -13.90 -0.43
C TYR A 9 7.25 -15.40 -0.62
N THR A 10 6.66 -15.96 -1.67
CA THR A 10 6.57 -17.40 -1.95
C THR A 10 7.91 -18.13 -2.06
N HIS A 11 9.00 -17.40 -2.35
CA HIS A 11 10.34 -18.00 -2.54
C HIS A 11 11.16 -18.15 -1.25
N GLN A 12 10.61 -17.77 -0.09
CA GLN A 12 11.34 -17.81 1.19
C GLN A 12 11.40 -19.21 1.81
N GLY A 13 10.65 -20.20 1.26
CA GLY A 13 10.64 -21.56 1.76
C GLY A 13 10.03 -21.76 3.15
N GLU A 14 9.53 -20.67 3.74
CA GLU A 14 8.86 -20.66 5.03
C GLU A 14 7.36 -20.89 4.85
N GLU A 15 6.70 -21.44 5.87
CA GLU A 15 5.24 -21.50 5.94
C GLU A 15 4.66 -20.09 5.99
N HIS A 16 3.55 -19.84 5.27
CA HIS A 16 2.93 -18.52 5.31
C HIS A 16 2.36 -18.21 6.71
N PRO A 17 2.23 -16.93 7.12
CA PRO A 17 1.87 -16.55 8.49
C PRO A 17 0.59 -17.17 9.05
N LEU A 18 -0.38 -17.52 8.19
CA LEU A 18 -1.64 -18.14 8.59
C LEU A 18 -1.68 -19.67 8.36
N PHE A 19 -0.53 -20.32 8.16
CA PHE A 19 -0.46 -21.76 7.88
C PHE A 19 -1.11 -22.62 8.96
N ARG A 20 -1.00 -22.22 10.23
CA ARG A 20 -1.55 -22.95 11.39
C ARG A 20 -2.99 -22.60 11.71
N TYR A 21 -3.56 -21.60 11.06
CA TYR A 21 -4.94 -21.22 11.29
C TYR A 21 -5.87 -22.15 10.49
N ALA A 22 -6.79 -22.82 11.19
CA ALA A 22 -7.70 -23.82 10.59
C ALA A 22 -9.05 -23.24 10.13
N GLY A 23 -9.32 -21.97 10.44
CA GLY A 23 -10.58 -21.31 10.08
C GLY A 23 -10.56 -20.71 8.66
N PRO A 24 -11.67 -20.06 8.26
CA PRO A 24 -11.77 -19.41 6.95
C PRO A 24 -10.79 -18.25 6.78
N VAL A 25 -10.06 -18.27 5.68
CA VAL A 25 -9.15 -17.20 5.25
C VAL A 25 -9.62 -16.67 3.89
N LEU A 26 -9.66 -15.36 3.76
CA LEU A 26 -10.02 -14.68 2.52
C LEU A 26 -8.79 -14.12 1.84
N THR A 27 -8.91 -13.99 0.53
CA THR A 27 -7.94 -13.29 -0.31
C THR A 27 -8.60 -12.11 -1.01
N THR A 28 -7.93 -10.96 -1.01
CA THR A 28 -8.38 -9.76 -1.69
C THR A 28 -7.22 -9.12 -2.48
N PRO A 29 -7.51 -8.36 -3.54
CA PRO A 29 -6.46 -7.62 -4.23
C PRO A 29 -5.82 -6.61 -3.29
N LYS A 30 -4.49 -6.56 -3.27
CA LYS A 30 -3.76 -5.49 -2.59
C LYS A 30 -3.62 -4.31 -3.53
N LEU A 31 -4.56 -3.38 -3.41
CA LEU A 31 -4.57 -2.16 -4.21
C LEU A 31 -3.36 -1.30 -3.88
N ASP A 32 -2.77 -0.69 -4.90
CA ASP A 32 -1.60 0.19 -4.79
C ASP A 32 -2.00 1.64 -5.08
N GLY A 33 -2.32 2.37 -4.03
CA GLY A 33 -2.78 3.74 -4.07
C GLY A 33 -2.29 4.55 -2.87
N ALA A 34 -3.19 5.33 -2.28
CA ALA A 34 -2.95 6.09 -1.06
C ALA A 34 -4.01 5.78 -0.01
N SER A 35 -3.57 5.28 1.14
CA SER A 35 -4.47 4.87 2.21
C SER A 35 -5.04 6.05 2.97
N ILE A 36 -6.36 6.06 3.17
CA ILE A 36 -7.07 7.06 3.98
C ILE A 36 -7.98 6.40 5.01
N SER A 37 -8.27 7.17 6.04
CA SER A 37 -9.24 6.88 7.08
C SER A 37 -10.41 7.82 6.95
N VAL A 38 -11.62 7.28 6.93
CA VAL A 38 -12.89 8.01 6.88
C VAL A 38 -13.62 7.77 8.19
N VAL A 39 -13.84 8.81 8.97
CA VAL A 39 -14.45 8.72 10.29
C VAL A 39 -15.88 9.27 10.22
N TYR A 40 -16.80 8.47 10.74
CA TYR A 40 -18.19 8.87 10.94
C TYR A 40 -18.47 8.98 12.44
N ASP A 41 -19.13 10.05 12.84
CA ASP A 41 -19.70 10.21 14.18
C ASP A 41 -21.22 10.18 14.08
N ARG A 42 -21.84 9.23 14.74
CA ARG A 42 -23.29 9.03 14.73
C ARG A 42 -23.90 9.03 13.32
N GLY A 43 -23.20 8.42 12.37
CA GLY A 43 -23.60 8.28 10.97
C GLY A 43 -23.27 9.46 10.07
N PHE A 44 -22.73 10.57 10.57
CA PHE A 44 -22.31 11.71 9.77
C PHE A 44 -20.82 11.69 9.52
N LEU A 45 -20.38 12.01 8.30
CA LEU A 45 -18.98 12.17 7.96
C LEU A 45 -18.36 13.26 8.84
N ALA A 46 -17.44 12.88 9.71
CA ALA A 46 -16.77 13.77 10.66
C ALA A 46 -15.36 14.15 10.21
N GLN A 47 -14.59 13.18 9.68
CA GLN A 47 -13.20 13.43 9.30
C GLN A 47 -12.74 12.48 8.19
N VAL A 48 -11.88 12.99 7.32
CA VAL A 48 -11.07 12.18 6.39
C VAL A 48 -9.60 12.55 6.60
N ALA A 49 -8.76 11.55 6.83
CA ALA A 49 -7.33 11.76 7.06
C ALA A 49 -6.47 10.78 6.28
N THR A 50 -5.29 11.19 5.84
CA THR A 50 -4.29 10.30 5.27
C THR A 50 -3.73 9.38 6.35
N ARG A 51 -3.14 8.24 5.95
CA ARG A 51 -2.53 7.30 6.89
C ARG A 51 -1.38 7.90 7.69
N GLY A 52 -0.58 8.80 7.07
CA GLY A 52 0.64 9.33 7.67
C GLY A 52 1.59 8.20 8.10
N ASP A 53 2.05 8.28 9.35
CA ASP A 53 2.90 7.25 9.99
C ASP A 53 2.09 6.08 10.60
N GLY A 54 0.77 6.09 10.43
CA GLY A 54 -0.17 5.12 11.00
C GLY A 54 -0.82 5.56 12.32
N LYS A 55 -0.32 6.62 12.95
CA LYS A 55 -0.88 7.24 14.16
C LYS A 55 -1.41 8.64 13.86
N GLU A 56 -0.61 9.42 13.17
CA GLU A 56 -0.91 10.80 12.79
C GLU A 56 -0.90 10.93 11.26
N GLY A 57 -1.89 11.60 10.71
CA GLY A 57 -2.05 11.85 9.29
C GLY A 57 -2.54 13.27 9.03
N ILE A 58 -2.53 13.68 7.78
CA ILE A 58 -3.02 15.00 7.36
C ILE A 58 -4.54 14.93 7.25
N ASP A 59 -5.24 15.89 7.87
CA ASP A 59 -6.67 16.09 7.70
C ASP A 59 -6.95 16.65 6.29
N ILE A 60 -7.77 15.93 5.54
CA ILE A 60 -8.18 16.25 4.18
C ILE A 60 -9.71 16.32 4.03
N THR A 61 -10.44 16.48 5.13
CA THR A 61 -11.90 16.47 5.18
C THR A 61 -12.52 17.50 4.23
N ASN A 62 -11.88 18.66 4.09
CA ASN A 62 -12.34 19.72 3.21
C ASN A 62 -12.48 19.29 1.74
N LYS A 63 -11.65 18.35 1.25
CA LYS A 63 -11.70 17.82 -0.11
C LYS A 63 -12.95 16.98 -0.39
N PHE A 64 -13.52 16.39 0.66
CA PHE A 64 -14.69 15.51 0.61
C PHE A 64 -15.99 16.22 1.00
N SER A 65 -15.93 17.51 1.31
CA SER A 65 -17.11 18.33 1.65
C SER A 65 -17.97 18.67 0.42
N PHE A 66 -17.39 18.64 -0.77
CA PHE A 66 -18.06 18.88 -2.04
C PHE A 66 -18.60 17.57 -2.65
N HIS A 67 -19.42 17.65 -3.69
CA HIS A 67 -19.83 16.46 -4.44
C HIS A 67 -18.60 15.84 -5.12
N THR A 68 -18.22 14.67 -4.65
CA THR A 68 -17.07 13.96 -5.19
C THR A 68 -17.54 12.77 -6.02
N ASN A 69 -16.80 12.42 -7.08
CA ASN A 69 -16.92 11.12 -7.76
C ASN A 69 -16.42 9.96 -6.88
N PHE A 70 -15.93 10.29 -5.68
CA PHE A 70 -15.58 9.33 -4.65
C PHE A 70 -16.85 8.80 -4.02
N MET A 71 -16.99 7.50 -4.00
CA MET A 71 -18.12 6.85 -3.33
C MET A 71 -17.89 6.82 -1.81
N ILE A 72 -17.80 8.04 -1.22
CA ILE A 72 -17.78 8.26 0.23
C ILE A 72 -19.08 8.97 0.60
N PRO A 73 -20.07 8.26 1.16
CA PRO A 73 -21.33 8.85 1.60
C PRO A 73 -21.10 9.92 2.66
N LYS A 74 -21.82 11.03 2.60
CA LYS A 74 -21.79 12.04 3.67
C LYS A 74 -22.54 11.59 4.92
N VAL A 75 -23.49 10.71 4.74
CA VAL A 75 -24.33 10.14 5.80
C VAL A 75 -24.48 8.65 5.54
N ILE A 76 -24.22 7.85 6.56
CA ILE A 76 -24.53 6.43 6.60
C ILE A 76 -25.72 6.23 7.53
N ASN A 77 -26.82 5.74 6.98
CA ASN A 77 -28.06 5.56 7.75
C ASN A 77 -28.13 4.12 8.26
N HIS A 78 -27.72 3.89 9.51
CA HIS A 78 -27.79 2.59 10.12
C HIS A 78 -28.07 2.65 11.63
N HIS A 79 -28.80 1.67 12.13
CA HIS A 79 -29.12 1.52 13.55
C HIS A 79 -27.91 1.37 14.47
N HIS A 80 -26.75 0.98 13.94
CA HIS A 80 -25.47 0.85 14.68
C HIS A 80 -24.63 2.14 14.72
N CYS A 81 -25.08 3.22 14.06
CA CYS A 81 -24.34 4.49 14.00
C CYS A 81 -24.47 5.36 15.25
N LYS A 82 -24.62 4.76 16.44
CA LYS A 82 -24.66 5.48 17.70
C LYS A 82 -23.28 5.93 18.20
N GLU A 83 -22.23 5.34 17.63
CA GLU A 83 -20.84 5.54 18.03
C GLU A 83 -20.00 6.03 16.84
N THR A 84 -18.77 6.41 17.15
CA THR A 84 -17.76 6.76 16.14
C THR A 84 -17.28 5.51 15.43
N MET A 85 -17.30 5.54 14.09
CA MET A 85 -16.81 4.46 13.24
C MET A 85 -15.72 4.97 12.30
N GLN A 86 -14.72 4.14 12.07
CA GLN A 86 -13.63 4.40 11.16
C GLN A 86 -13.69 3.39 9.99
N ILE A 87 -13.76 3.90 8.77
CA ILE A 87 -13.66 3.11 7.55
C ILE A 87 -12.29 3.38 6.95
N ILE A 88 -11.55 2.31 6.70
CA ILE A 88 -10.20 2.37 6.14
C ILE A 88 -10.26 1.87 4.70
N GLY A 89 -9.60 2.57 3.80
CA GLY A 89 -9.56 2.18 2.40
C GLY A 89 -8.42 2.82 1.63
N GLU A 90 -8.37 2.50 0.35
CA GLU A 90 -7.35 2.95 -0.57
C GLU A 90 -7.96 3.88 -1.61
N VAL A 91 -7.38 5.06 -1.79
CA VAL A 91 -7.67 5.94 -2.93
C VAL A 91 -6.77 5.50 -4.08
N VAL A 92 -7.38 5.12 -5.19
CA VAL A 92 -6.71 4.56 -6.35
C VAL A 92 -7.05 5.35 -7.61
N ALA A 93 -6.16 5.29 -8.59
CA ALA A 93 -6.37 5.81 -9.93
C ALA A 93 -6.24 4.69 -10.97
N PRO A 94 -6.90 4.78 -12.15
CA PRO A 94 -6.79 3.77 -13.20
C PRO A 94 -5.36 3.53 -13.67
N LYS A 95 -5.02 2.29 -14.04
CA LYS A 95 -3.72 1.90 -14.60
C LYS A 95 -3.36 2.65 -15.88
N THR A 96 -4.35 3.18 -16.58
CA THR A 96 -4.15 4.00 -17.78
C THR A 96 -3.44 5.31 -17.50
N ILE A 97 -3.45 5.75 -16.24
CA ILE A 97 -2.74 6.95 -15.79
C ILE A 97 -1.29 6.55 -15.42
N PRO A 98 -0.27 7.16 -16.06
CA PRO A 98 1.12 6.91 -15.71
C PRO A 98 1.40 7.19 -14.23
N ASN A 99 2.11 6.28 -13.56
CA ASN A 99 2.39 6.37 -12.13
C ASN A 99 1.11 6.56 -11.29
N ALA A 100 0.05 5.79 -11.57
CA ALA A 100 -1.29 5.93 -10.98
C ALA A 100 -1.27 6.03 -9.44
N ARG A 101 -0.40 5.27 -8.76
CA ARG A 101 -0.21 5.38 -7.31
C ARG A 101 0.24 6.78 -6.89
N ASN A 102 1.29 7.32 -7.53
CA ASN A 102 1.79 8.66 -7.21
C ASN A 102 0.78 9.74 -7.59
N TYR A 103 0.02 9.53 -8.66
CA TYR A 103 -1.07 10.40 -9.04
C TYR A 103 -2.15 10.45 -7.95
N ALA A 104 -2.58 9.32 -7.41
CA ALA A 104 -3.55 9.25 -6.32
C ALA A 104 -3.00 9.90 -5.03
N ALA A 105 -1.77 9.56 -4.63
CA ALA A 105 -1.14 10.14 -3.44
C ALA A 105 -0.90 11.67 -3.59
N GLY A 106 -0.50 12.11 -4.77
CA GLY A 106 -0.33 13.54 -5.08
C GLY A 106 -1.63 14.32 -5.01
N ALA A 107 -2.73 13.73 -5.49
CA ALA A 107 -4.05 14.33 -5.43
C ALA A 107 -4.51 14.63 -3.99
N LEU A 108 -4.21 13.76 -3.04
CA LEU A 108 -4.53 14.00 -1.63
C LEU A 108 -3.79 15.20 -1.02
N ASN A 109 -2.67 15.63 -1.62
CA ASN A 109 -1.88 16.78 -1.18
C ASN A 109 -2.23 18.09 -1.93
N LEU A 110 -3.11 18.06 -2.94
CA LEU A 110 -3.55 19.25 -3.65
C LEU A 110 -4.20 20.23 -2.66
N LYS A 111 -3.89 21.51 -2.81
CA LYS A 111 -4.53 22.57 -1.99
C LYS A 111 -5.87 23.00 -2.54
N ASP A 112 -6.01 22.97 -3.85
CA ASP A 112 -7.24 23.38 -4.55
C ASP A 112 -8.23 22.20 -4.60
N PRO A 113 -9.41 22.33 -3.99
CA PRO A 113 -10.45 21.32 -4.04
C PRO A 113 -11.00 21.06 -5.45
N GLU A 114 -11.04 22.06 -6.32
CA GLU A 114 -11.54 21.89 -7.69
C GLU A 114 -10.58 21.05 -8.52
N GLU A 115 -9.28 21.30 -8.37
CA GLU A 115 -8.25 20.46 -9.00
C GLU A 115 -8.33 19.02 -8.48
N PHE A 116 -8.53 18.83 -7.17
CA PHE A 116 -8.72 17.50 -6.59
C PHE A 116 -9.96 16.79 -7.19
N LEU A 117 -11.07 17.49 -7.32
CA LEU A 117 -12.31 16.94 -7.89
C LEU A 117 -12.20 16.58 -9.38
N SER A 118 -11.30 17.23 -10.11
CA SER A 118 -11.05 16.92 -11.53
C SER A 118 -10.26 15.63 -11.74
N ARG A 119 -9.68 15.05 -10.66
CA ARG A 119 -8.87 13.83 -10.72
C ARG A 119 -9.74 12.58 -10.87
N ASP A 120 -9.33 11.67 -11.74
CA ASP A 120 -9.96 10.36 -11.88
C ASP A 120 -9.47 9.42 -10.77
N LEU A 121 -10.24 9.37 -9.70
CA LEU A 121 -9.91 8.63 -8.48
C LEU A 121 -11.11 7.81 -8.02
N SER A 122 -10.84 6.74 -7.30
CA SER A 122 -11.85 5.93 -6.61
C SER A 122 -11.39 5.60 -5.20
N PHE A 123 -12.34 5.52 -4.26
CA PHE A 123 -12.10 5.01 -2.91
C PHE A 123 -12.62 3.58 -2.79
N ILE A 124 -11.76 2.65 -2.35
CA ILE A 124 -12.11 1.24 -2.14
C ILE A 124 -11.89 0.91 -0.67
N ALA A 125 -12.96 0.64 0.06
CA ALA A 125 -12.91 0.30 1.47
C ALA A 125 -12.39 -1.13 1.68
N HIS A 126 -11.54 -1.30 2.71
CA HIS A 126 -10.99 -2.59 3.09
C HIS A 126 -10.95 -2.82 4.62
N GLY A 127 -11.51 -1.93 5.41
CA GLY A 127 -11.58 -2.08 6.86
C GLY A 127 -12.70 -1.27 7.49
N LEU A 128 -13.30 -1.82 8.55
CA LEU A 128 -14.29 -1.20 9.42
C LEU A 128 -13.85 -1.37 10.88
N VAL A 129 -13.79 -0.28 11.64
CA VAL A 129 -13.36 -0.27 13.04
C VAL A 129 -14.32 0.61 13.87
N PRO A 130 -14.91 0.08 14.96
CA PRO A 130 -14.91 -1.32 15.32
C PRO A 130 -15.64 -2.20 14.31
N ALA A 131 -15.32 -3.50 14.26
CA ALA A 131 -16.11 -4.46 13.52
C ALA A 131 -17.54 -4.53 14.10
N ILE A 132 -18.54 -4.62 13.25
CA ILE A 132 -19.97 -4.65 13.65
C ILE A 132 -20.52 -6.07 13.49
N LYS A 133 -19.99 -6.84 12.55
CA LYS A 133 -20.39 -8.20 12.22
C LYS A 133 -19.31 -9.19 12.65
N ASP A 134 -19.70 -10.45 12.75
CA ASP A 134 -18.82 -11.53 13.22
C ASP A 134 -17.72 -11.88 12.21
N THR A 135 -17.94 -11.56 10.94
CA THR A 135 -16.98 -11.84 9.87
C THR A 135 -16.58 -10.58 9.10
N TYR A 136 -15.36 -10.60 8.58
CA TYR A 136 -14.88 -9.56 7.66
C TYR A 136 -15.74 -9.46 6.41
N THR A 137 -16.14 -10.62 5.86
CA THR A 137 -17.05 -10.67 4.70
C THR A 137 -18.33 -9.91 4.96
N GLU A 138 -18.98 -10.13 6.10
CA GLU A 138 -20.22 -9.44 6.46
C GLU A 138 -20.00 -7.95 6.71
N ASN A 139 -18.86 -7.56 7.30
CA ASN A 139 -18.51 -6.14 7.48
C ASN A 139 -18.31 -5.45 6.12
N MET A 140 -17.65 -6.09 5.15
CA MET A 140 -17.50 -5.54 3.80
C MET A 140 -18.84 -5.46 3.06
N GLN A 141 -19.73 -6.43 3.23
CA GLN A 141 -21.09 -6.38 2.70
C GLN A 141 -21.90 -5.25 3.33
N LEU A 142 -21.74 -5.01 4.63
CA LEU A 142 -22.36 -3.89 5.31
C LEU A 142 -21.90 -2.55 4.75
N LEU A 143 -20.59 -2.38 4.52
CA LEU A 143 -20.04 -1.19 3.87
C LEU A 143 -20.59 -1.01 2.45
N ALA A 144 -20.73 -2.09 1.68
CA ALA A 144 -21.35 -2.05 0.36
C ALA A 144 -22.81 -1.57 0.41
N ASN A 145 -23.58 -2.04 1.40
CA ASN A 145 -24.96 -1.61 1.62
C ASN A 145 -25.04 -0.13 2.05
N TRP A 146 -23.99 0.43 2.64
CA TRP A 146 -23.89 1.87 2.94
C TRP A 146 -23.42 2.71 1.75
N GLY A 147 -23.16 2.08 0.59
CA GLY A 147 -22.78 2.76 -0.64
C GLY A 147 -21.27 2.84 -0.89
N PHE A 148 -20.44 2.14 -0.11
CA PHE A 148 -19.00 2.07 -0.38
C PHE A 148 -18.69 1.00 -1.43
N ARG A 149 -17.68 1.25 -2.26
CA ARG A 149 -16.99 0.18 -2.97
C ARG A 149 -16.06 -0.54 -1.99
N THR A 150 -16.05 -1.87 -1.99
CA THR A 150 -15.22 -2.68 -1.08
C THR A 150 -14.34 -3.67 -1.83
N VAL A 151 -13.23 -4.07 -1.23
CA VAL A 151 -12.26 -5.00 -1.84
C VAL A 151 -12.82 -6.39 -2.16
N LEU A 152 -14.02 -6.75 -1.65
CA LEU A 152 -14.67 -8.03 -1.95
C LEU A 152 -15.65 -7.98 -3.13
N GLN A 153 -15.95 -6.80 -3.69
CA GLN A 153 -16.93 -6.67 -4.78
C GLN A 153 -16.34 -7.01 -6.15
N SER A 154 -15.03 -6.88 -6.34
CA SER A 154 -14.37 -7.09 -7.63
C SER A 154 -12.88 -7.42 -7.45
N ASN A 155 -12.25 -7.94 -8.49
CA ASN A 155 -10.79 -8.10 -8.55
C ASN A 155 -10.05 -6.79 -8.88
N TYR A 156 -10.78 -5.73 -9.22
CA TYR A 156 -10.24 -4.38 -9.48
C TYR A 156 -9.02 -4.36 -10.41
N THR A 157 -9.08 -5.15 -11.48
CA THR A 157 -7.97 -5.26 -12.44
C THR A 157 -7.64 -3.97 -13.17
N GLU A 158 -8.56 -3.00 -13.15
CA GLU A 158 -8.39 -1.66 -13.70
C GLU A 158 -7.45 -0.76 -12.87
N PHE A 159 -7.20 -1.11 -11.59
CA PHE A 159 -6.32 -0.36 -10.70
C PHE A 159 -4.98 -1.08 -10.47
N PRO A 160 -3.90 -0.33 -10.14
CA PRO A 160 -2.64 -0.92 -9.74
C PRO A 160 -2.79 -1.81 -8.50
N GLN A 161 -2.10 -2.94 -8.50
CA GLN A 161 -2.06 -3.90 -7.40
C GLN A 161 -0.61 -4.32 -7.17
N ASP A 162 -0.22 -4.46 -5.90
CA ASP A 162 1.14 -4.85 -5.53
C ASP A 162 1.20 -6.17 -4.73
N GLY A 163 0.18 -7.01 -4.90
CA GLY A 163 0.08 -8.32 -4.28
C GLY A 163 -1.36 -8.74 -3.96
N ILE A 164 -1.47 -9.74 -3.09
CA ILE A 164 -2.72 -10.28 -2.59
C ILE A 164 -2.71 -10.21 -1.06
N VAL A 165 -3.78 -9.71 -0.47
CA VAL A 165 -3.98 -9.72 0.98
C VAL A 165 -4.64 -11.03 1.38
N TRP A 166 -4.04 -11.72 2.34
CA TRP A 166 -4.61 -12.86 3.04
C TRP A 166 -5.06 -12.40 4.42
N ARG A 167 -6.29 -12.72 4.81
CA ARG A 167 -6.87 -12.27 6.07
C ARG A 167 -7.82 -13.33 6.65
N ILE A 168 -7.77 -13.53 7.97
CA ILE A 168 -8.76 -14.30 8.72
C ILE A 168 -10.12 -13.63 8.57
N ASP A 169 -11.15 -14.44 8.23
CA ASP A 169 -12.51 -13.93 8.05
C ASP A 169 -13.23 -13.68 9.38
N ASN A 170 -13.08 -14.56 10.36
CA ASN A 170 -13.68 -14.37 11.68
C ASN A 170 -13.00 -13.22 12.43
N GLU A 171 -13.77 -12.21 12.87
CA GLU A 171 -13.25 -10.99 13.52
C GLU A 171 -12.73 -11.25 14.93
N ASP A 172 -13.33 -12.19 15.66
CA ASP A 172 -12.87 -12.57 17.00
C ASP A 172 -11.51 -13.27 16.91
N ASP A 173 -11.34 -14.19 15.97
CA ASP A 173 -10.08 -14.90 15.77
C ASP A 173 -9.00 -13.95 15.24
N TYR A 174 -9.35 -13.06 14.31
CA TYR A 174 -8.46 -12.00 13.84
C TYR A 174 -7.96 -11.14 15.01
N SER A 175 -8.85 -10.79 15.94
CA SER A 175 -8.54 -9.98 17.10
C SER A 175 -7.68 -10.73 18.13
N LYS A 176 -7.91 -12.04 18.33
CA LYS A 176 -7.11 -12.91 19.20
C LYS A 176 -5.67 -13.10 18.72
N GLU A 177 -5.44 -13.12 17.39
CA GLU A 177 -4.08 -13.15 16.83
C GLU A 177 -3.27 -11.91 17.23
N GLY A 178 -3.94 -10.77 17.45
CA GLY A 178 -3.34 -9.53 17.90
C GLY A 178 -2.42 -8.88 16.85
N HIS A 179 -1.48 -8.08 17.35
CA HIS A 179 -0.62 -7.24 16.52
C HIS A 179 0.82 -7.30 17.00
N THR A 180 1.76 -7.14 16.08
CA THR A 180 3.12 -6.70 16.41
C THR A 180 3.12 -5.18 16.63
N ALA A 181 4.28 -4.58 16.88
CA ALA A 181 4.40 -3.12 16.97
C ALA A 181 3.87 -2.39 15.70
N HIS A 182 3.92 -3.04 14.53
CA HIS A 182 3.64 -2.42 13.23
C HIS A 182 2.61 -3.15 12.37
N HIS A 183 2.32 -4.43 12.62
CA HIS A 183 1.53 -5.29 11.74
C HIS A 183 0.50 -6.13 12.49
N PRO A 184 -0.72 -6.35 11.95
CA PRO A 184 -1.62 -7.37 12.45
C PRO A 184 -1.03 -8.76 12.16
N LYS A 185 -1.31 -9.73 13.02
CA LYS A 185 -0.90 -11.12 12.81
C LYS A 185 -1.93 -11.93 12.02
N GLY A 186 -3.20 -11.55 12.12
CA GLY A 186 -4.31 -12.21 11.41
C GLY A 186 -4.44 -11.86 9.93
N ALA A 187 -3.52 -11.05 9.39
CA ALA A 187 -3.47 -10.73 7.96
C ALA A 187 -2.03 -10.49 7.49
N PHE A 188 -1.77 -10.79 6.22
CA PHE A 188 -0.49 -10.49 5.57
C PHE A 188 -0.67 -10.18 4.09
N ALA A 189 0.31 -9.54 3.48
CA ALA A 189 0.37 -9.29 2.06
C ALA A 189 1.32 -10.30 1.39
N LEU A 190 0.75 -11.19 0.58
CA LEU A 190 1.52 -12.02 -0.35
C LEU A 190 1.95 -11.12 -1.50
N LYS A 191 3.25 -10.96 -1.65
CA LYS A 191 3.85 -10.22 -2.76
C LYS A 191 4.48 -11.18 -3.76
N GLU A 192 4.27 -10.92 -5.04
CA GLU A 192 5.00 -11.63 -6.07
C GLU A 192 6.50 -11.32 -5.94
N PRO A 193 7.37 -12.27 -6.34
CA PRO A 193 8.80 -12.03 -6.38
C PRO A 193 9.09 -10.78 -7.20
N THR A 194 9.80 -9.86 -6.63
CA THR A 194 10.19 -8.63 -7.34
C THR A 194 10.97 -9.01 -8.59
N VAL A 195 10.49 -8.61 -9.75
CA VAL A 195 11.19 -8.85 -11.03
C VAL A 195 12.59 -8.27 -10.90
N SER A 196 13.59 -9.14 -11.06
CA SER A 196 14.98 -8.72 -11.07
C SER A 196 15.53 -8.74 -12.48
N ARG A 197 16.51 -7.88 -12.76
CA ARG A 197 17.31 -7.87 -13.98
C ARG A 197 18.79 -7.84 -13.62
N ILE A 198 19.59 -8.40 -14.49
CA ILE A 198 21.05 -8.34 -14.37
C ILE A 198 21.53 -7.16 -15.21
N SER A 199 22.38 -6.34 -14.62
CA SER A 199 23.02 -5.20 -15.28
C SER A 199 24.49 -5.15 -14.93
N THR A 200 25.24 -4.19 -15.48
CA THR A 200 26.64 -3.94 -15.16
C THR A 200 26.76 -2.65 -14.36
N LEU A 201 27.49 -2.69 -13.25
CA LEU A 201 27.82 -1.50 -12.46
C LEU A 201 28.87 -0.67 -13.21
N LYS A 202 28.49 0.51 -13.68
CA LYS A 202 29.38 1.41 -14.44
C LYS A 202 30.14 2.37 -13.56
N ASP A 203 29.47 2.90 -12.51
CA ASP A 203 30.03 3.92 -11.64
C ASP A 203 29.24 3.97 -10.32
N VAL A 204 29.80 4.67 -9.31
CA VAL A 204 29.15 4.99 -8.06
C VAL A 204 29.29 6.47 -7.79
N VAL A 205 28.16 7.18 -7.75
CA VAL A 205 28.10 8.61 -7.44
C VAL A 205 27.53 8.83 -6.05
N TRP A 206 28.05 9.86 -5.38
CA TRP A 206 27.60 10.21 -4.03
C TRP A 206 26.63 11.38 -4.10
N GLN A 207 25.50 11.24 -3.44
CA GLN A 207 24.45 12.26 -3.40
C GLN A 207 24.16 12.67 -1.97
N VAL A 208 23.98 13.98 -1.77
CA VAL A 208 23.53 14.53 -0.49
C VAL A 208 22.00 14.59 -0.50
N GLY A 209 21.36 13.88 0.42
CA GLY A 209 19.90 13.93 0.60
C GLY A 209 19.45 15.23 1.27
N LYS A 210 18.14 15.49 1.28
CA LYS A 210 17.55 16.68 1.93
C LYS A 210 17.89 16.79 3.43
N SER A 211 18.15 15.66 4.09
CA SER A 211 18.58 15.58 5.50
C SER A 211 20.08 15.79 5.72
N GLY A 212 20.87 16.11 4.67
CA GLY A 212 22.33 16.22 4.74
C GLY A 212 23.06 14.87 4.71
N VAL A 213 22.36 13.74 4.69
CA VAL A 213 22.98 12.42 4.63
C VAL A 213 23.52 12.15 3.23
N VAL A 214 24.79 11.72 3.16
CA VAL A 214 25.46 11.34 1.93
C VAL A 214 25.17 9.85 1.65
N SER A 215 24.62 9.55 0.47
CA SER A 215 24.24 8.20 0.07
C SER A 215 24.85 7.84 -1.29
N PRO A 216 25.40 6.62 -1.45
CA PRO A 216 25.90 6.14 -2.73
C PRO A 216 24.76 5.69 -3.64
N VAL A 217 24.88 6.04 -4.91
CA VAL A 217 23.97 5.64 -5.99
C VAL A 217 24.78 4.98 -7.11
N ALA A 218 24.41 3.76 -7.44
CA ALA A 218 24.99 3.06 -8.58
C ALA A 218 24.50 3.65 -9.88
N ILE A 219 25.42 3.89 -10.80
CA ILE A 219 25.15 4.07 -12.21
C ILE A 219 25.33 2.72 -12.89
N ILE A 220 24.30 2.24 -13.56
CA ILE A 220 24.28 0.92 -14.18
C ILE A 220 23.99 1.01 -15.68
N GLU A 221 24.33 -0.04 -16.42
CA GLU A 221 23.83 -0.21 -17.77
C GLU A 221 22.30 -0.20 -17.73
N PRO A 222 21.62 0.60 -18.57
CA PRO A 222 20.15 0.68 -18.54
C PRO A 222 19.48 -0.67 -18.72
N VAL A 223 18.53 -1.00 -17.82
CA VAL A 223 17.71 -2.22 -17.89
C VAL A 223 16.23 -1.88 -17.69
N ILE A 224 15.36 -2.63 -18.35
CA ILE A 224 13.91 -2.46 -18.22
C ILE A 224 13.39 -3.35 -17.08
N ILE A 225 12.74 -2.73 -16.08
CA ILE A 225 12.05 -3.43 -15.00
C ILE A 225 10.62 -2.89 -14.92
N GLY A 226 9.65 -3.73 -15.25
CA GLY A 226 8.28 -3.29 -15.49
C GLY A 226 8.23 -2.33 -16.70
N GLU A 227 7.60 -1.19 -16.52
CA GLU A 227 7.47 -0.15 -17.57
C GLU A 227 8.58 0.93 -17.52
N ALA A 228 9.58 0.76 -16.64
CA ALA A 228 10.61 1.77 -16.42
C ALA A 228 11.98 1.33 -16.89
N VAL A 229 12.70 2.25 -17.53
CA VAL A 229 14.12 2.11 -17.82
C VAL A 229 14.91 2.54 -16.58
N ILE A 230 15.69 1.64 -16.03
CA ILE A 230 16.48 1.83 -14.82
C ILE A 230 17.96 1.97 -15.20
N SER A 231 18.53 3.14 -14.94
CA SER A 231 19.97 3.44 -15.12
C SER A 231 20.67 3.81 -13.81
N ARG A 232 19.89 3.93 -12.72
CA ARG A 232 20.41 4.30 -11.38
C ARG A 232 19.72 3.44 -10.32
N ALA A 233 20.49 3.00 -9.33
CA ALA A 233 19.96 2.19 -8.21
C ALA A 233 20.63 2.58 -6.89
N THR A 234 19.88 2.55 -5.78
CA THR A 234 20.46 2.87 -4.48
C THR A 234 21.40 1.76 -4.01
N LEU A 235 22.46 2.19 -3.33
CA LEU A 235 23.43 1.33 -2.64
C LEU A 235 23.37 1.53 -1.12
N HIS A 236 22.42 2.27 -0.62
CA HIS A 236 22.16 2.56 0.78
C HIS A 236 23.35 3.26 1.51
N ASN A 237 24.48 2.55 1.68
CA ASN A 237 25.69 3.02 2.36
C ASN A 237 26.93 2.21 1.98
N ILE A 238 28.11 2.64 2.47
CA ILE A 238 29.40 1.96 2.20
C ILE A 238 29.40 0.50 2.67
N ALA A 239 28.88 0.24 3.88
CA ALA A 239 28.87 -1.13 4.42
C ALA A 239 28.07 -2.09 3.53
N TYR A 240 27.03 -1.58 2.87
CA TYR A 240 26.25 -2.37 1.91
C TYR A 240 27.03 -2.71 0.64
N ILE A 241 27.80 -1.75 0.11
CA ILE A 241 28.71 -1.98 -1.04
C ILE A 241 29.74 -3.06 -0.71
N GLN A 242 30.38 -2.93 0.47
CA GLN A 242 31.37 -3.92 0.95
C GLN A 242 30.78 -5.30 1.17
N LYS A 243 29.60 -5.37 1.82
CA LYS A 243 28.88 -6.64 2.04
C LYS A 243 28.58 -7.38 0.74
N LEU A 244 28.24 -6.67 -0.32
CA LEU A 244 27.91 -7.25 -1.63
C LEU A 244 29.16 -7.46 -2.52
N GLY A 245 30.35 -7.05 -2.08
CA GLY A 245 31.59 -7.18 -2.86
C GLY A 245 31.51 -6.48 -4.23
N LEU A 246 30.89 -5.29 -4.27
CA LEU A 246 30.65 -4.60 -5.54
C LEU A 246 31.91 -3.87 -6.01
N GLU A 247 32.23 -4.03 -7.30
CA GLU A 247 33.31 -3.37 -8.00
C GLU A 247 32.79 -2.80 -9.32
N ILE A 248 33.37 -1.72 -9.80
CA ILE A 248 33.02 -1.14 -11.11
C ILE A 248 33.31 -2.19 -12.18
N GLY A 249 32.35 -2.40 -13.08
CA GLY A 249 32.40 -3.43 -14.10
C GLY A 249 31.78 -4.77 -13.72
N CYS A 250 31.49 -5.04 -12.42
CA CYS A 250 30.84 -6.28 -12.01
C CYS A 250 29.37 -6.34 -12.48
N ARG A 251 28.86 -7.56 -12.66
CA ARG A 251 27.45 -7.79 -12.93
C ARG A 251 26.67 -7.73 -11.62
N VAL A 252 25.53 -7.06 -11.65
CA VAL A 252 24.70 -6.81 -10.46
C VAL A 252 23.26 -7.19 -10.72
N LYS A 253 22.61 -7.74 -9.69
CA LYS A 253 21.18 -8.00 -9.69
C LYS A 253 20.44 -6.75 -9.21
N VAL A 254 19.62 -6.20 -10.08
CA VAL A 254 18.83 -4.98 -9.84
C VAL A 254 17.37 -5.36 -9.66
N ILE A 255 16.74 -4.82 -8.64
CA ILE A 255 15.29 -4.91 -8.42
C ILE A 255 14.71 -3.51 -8.25
N ARG A 256 13.42 -3.38 -8.51
CA ARG A 256 12.65 -2.18 -8.20
C ARG A 256 11.78 -2.47 -6.99
N SER A 257 12.22 -2.03 -5.80
CA SER A 257 11.52 -2.28 -4.54
C SER A 257 10.32 -1.37 -4.40
N GLY A 258 9.13 -1.96 -4.20
CA GLY A 258 7.88 -1.22 -4.07
C GLY A 258 7.52 -0.41 -5.32
N GLU A 259 7.95 -0.89 -6.49
CA GLU A 259 7.74 -0.28 -7.82
C GLU A 259 8.31 1.15 -7.99
N ILE A 260 9.02 1.69 -7.01
CA ILE A 260 9.46 3.09 -7.02
C ILE A 260 10.97 3.24 -7.03
N ILE A 261 11.70 2.64 -6.09
CA ILE A 261 13.14 2.87 -5.91
C ILE A 261 13.95 1.65 -6.36
N PRO A 262 14.74 1.78 -7.45
CA PRO A 262 15.65 0.72 -7.85
C PRO A 262 16.77 0.51 -6.81
N ARG A 263 17.12 -0.75 -6.55
CA ARG A 263 18.26 -1.11 -5.69
C ARG A 263 19.03 -2.30 -6.23
N ILE A 264 20.31 -2.34 -5.93
CA ILE A 264 21.13 -3.51 -6.17
C ILE A 264 20.96 -4.48 -5.00
N THR A 265 20.75 -5.77 -5.28
CA THR A 265 20.55 -6.80 -4.25
C THR A 265 21.68 -7.81 -4.16
N GLY A 266 22.60 -7.81 -5.12
CA GLY A 266 23.74 -8.71 -5.11
C GLY A 266 24.65 -8.52 -6.32
N ARG A 267 25.88 -9.02 -6.19
CA ARG A 267 26.82 -9.29 -7.30
C ARG A 267 26.43 -10.64 -7.91
N VAL A 268 26.53 -10.74 -9.21
CA VAL A 268 26.32 -11.98 -9.95
C VAL A 268 27.67 -12.47 -10.42
N GLU A 269 28.08 -13.62 -9.92
CA GLU A 269 29.27 -14.33 -10.43
C GLU A 269 28.92 -15.01 -11.75
N ILE A 270 29.89 -15.04 -12.68
CA ILE A 270 29.78 -15.68 -14.02
C ILE A 270 30.12 -17.14 -13.87
#